data_0085b6cc0337ca24a378a3f34bfe6f7a
#
_entry.id   0085b6cc0337ca24a378a3f34bfe6f7a
#
_cell.length_a   1.000
_cell.length_b   1.000
_cell.length_c   1.000
_cell.angle_alpha   90.00
_cell.angle_beta   90.00
_cell.angle_gamma   90.00
#
_symmetry.space_group_name_H-M   'P 1'
#
loop_
_entity.id
_entity.type
_entity.pdbx_description
1 polymer ?
#
loop_
_entity_poly.entity_id
_entity_poly.type
_entity_poly.pdbx_seq_one_letter_code
_entity_poly.pdbx_strand_id
1 'polypeptide(L)'
;LQTEFTPDQKLVVMGDMNVAPVDQDIGIGPDNAKRWLRTGKCCFLPEEREWLQRIMDWGLGDTFRAQKPEVDDLFSWFDYRSKGFEREPKRGLRIDLILATKPLLNQLQATGIDYEIRSLEKPSDHCPVWAEFG
;
A
#
# COMPACT_ATOMS: atom_id res chain seq x y z
N LEU A 1 12.61 9.63 -12.99
CA LEU A 1 12.30 8.36 -13.66
C LEU A 1 12.21 8.51 -15.18
N GLN A 2 11.47 9.52 -15.65
CA GLN A 2 11.18 9.67 -17.07
C GLN A 2 12.41 10.00 -17.92
N THR A 3 13.47 10.56 -17.32
CA THR A 3 14.67 10.95 -18.03
C THR A 3 15.74 9.87 -18.09
N GLU A 4 15.71 8.92 -17.13
CA GLU A 4 16.76 7.91 -16.99
C GLU A 4 16.26 6.48 -17.28
N PHE A 5 14.96 6.24 -17.13
CA PHE A 5 14.37 4.92 -17.23
C PHE A 5 13.17 4.91 -18.17
N THR A 6 12.86 3.75 -18.70
CA THR A 6 11.68 3.53 -19.56
C THR A 6 10.78 2.44 -18.95
N PRO A 7 9.47 2.48 -19.24
CA PRO A 7 8.54 1.48 -18.67
C PRO A 7 8.75 0.05 -19.17
N ASP A 8 9.53 -0.15 -20.22
CA ASP A 8 9.86 -1.48 -20.73
C ASP A 8 11.07 -2.12 -20.06
N GLN A 9 11.74 -1.37 -19.17
CA GLN A 9 12.80 -1.92 -18.33
C GLN A 9 12.20 -2.62 -17.10
N LYS A 10 12.94 -3.56 -16.52
CA LYS A 10 12.55 -4.21 -15.26
C LYS A 10 12.90 -3.28 -14.11
N LEU A 11 11.91 -2.57 -13.60
CA LEU A 11 12.09 -1.55 -12.56
C LEU A 11 11.08 -1.76 -11.43
N VAL A 12 11.57 -1.61 -10.19
CA VAL A 12 10.75 -1.64 -8.98
C VAL A 12 10.94 -0.33 -8.23
N VAL A 13 9.83 0.26 -7.80
CA VAL A 13 9.81 1.40 -6.86
C VAL A 13 9.03 0.95 -5.64
N MET A 14 9.65 0.97 -4.47
CA MET A 14 9.00 0.45 -3.26
C MET A 14 9.34 1.29 -2.04
N GLY A 15 8.46 1.21 -1.04
CA GLY A 15 8.64 1.87 0.24
C GLY A 15 7.33 2.38 0.81
N ASP A 16 7.45 3.20 1.86
CA ASP A 16 6.33 3.89 2.47
C ASP A 16 5.98 5.09 1.60
N MET A 17 4.89 4.97 0.85
CA MET A 17 4.42 6.03 -0.04
C MET A 17 3.49 7.00 0.66
N ASN A 18 3.05 6.67 1.88
CA ASN A 18 2.07 7.45 2.64
C ASN A 18 0.77 7.69 1.85
N VAL A 19 0.42 6.77 0.95
CA VAL A 19 -0.81 6.85 0.16
C VAL A 19 -1.46 5.47 0.10
N ALA A 20 -2.74 5.40 0.49
CA ALA A 20 -3.60 4.23 0.27
C ALA A 20 -4.24 4.40 -1.12
N PRO A 21 -3.85 3.57 -2.12
CA PRO A 21 -4.23 3.84 -3.52
C PRO A 21 -5.72 3.81 -3.81
N VAL A 22 -6.45 2.90 -3.18
CA VAL A 22 -7.89 2.71 -3.43
C VAL A 22 -8.63 2.54 -2.10
N ASP A 23 -9.95 2.61 -2.14
CA ASP A 23 -10.77 2.56 -0.93
C ASP A 23 -10.63 1.25 -0.15
N GLN A 24 -10.38 0.14 -0.84
CA GLN A 24 -10.12 -1.16 -0.21
C GLN A 24 -8.90 -1.14 0.71
N ASP A 25 -8.00 -0.18 0.54
CA ASP A 25 -6.79 -0.02 1.34
C ASP A 25 -7.01 0.84 2.59
N ILE A 26 -8.23 1.33 2.80
CA ILE A 26 -8.61 2.18 3.93
C ILE A 26 -9.47 1.36 4.89
N GLY A 27 -8.87 0.91 5.99
CA GLY A 27 -9.53 0.04 6.97
C GLY A 27 -9.70 0.66 8.35
N ILE A 28 -9.73 1.99 8.46
CA ILE A 28 -9.86 2.68 9.75
C ILE A 28 -11.31 2.94 10.16
N GLY A 29 -12.26 2.48 9.33
CA GLY A 29 -13.70 2.70 9.54
C GLY A 29 -14.20 3.95 8.83
N PRO A 30 -15.49 3.96 8.39
CA PRO A 30 -16.01 5.05 7.56
C PRO A 30 -16.05 6.41 8.27
N ASP A 31 -16.32 6.44 9.57
CA ASP A 31 -16.36 7.71 10.31
C ASP A 31 -14.97 8.33 10.45
N ASN A 32 -13.97 7.51 10.73
CA ASN A 32 -12.57 7.97 10.80
C ASN A 32 -12.08 8.42 9.43
N ALA A 33 -12.43 7.69 8.37
CA ALA A 33 -12.04 8.06 7.01
C ALA A 33 -12.60 9.43 6.62
N LYS A 34 -13.86 9.69 6.92
CA LYS A 34 -14.49 11.00 6.67
C LYS A 34 -13.81 12.11 7.46
N ARG A 35 -13.49 11.84 8.74
CA ARG A 35 -12.81 12.82 9.58
C ARG A 35 -11.42 13.15 9.05
N TRP A 36 -10.66 12.16 8.59
CA TRP A 36 -9.33 12.36 8.02
C TRP A 36 -9.38 13.23 6.78
N LEU A 37 -10.34 12.98 5.89
CA LEU A 37 -10.54 13.81 4.70
C LEU A 37 -10.87 15.24 5.06
N ARG A 38 -11.76 15.43 6.03
CA ARG A 38 -12.20 16.77 6.48
C ARG A 38 -11.07 17.55 7.12
N THR A 39 -10.20 16.90 7.90
CA THR A 39 -9.11 17.56 8.64
C THR A 39 -7.80 17.62 7.86
N GLY A 40 -7.75 17.05 6.65
CA GLY A 40 -6.56 17.10 5.81
C GLY A 40 -5.44 16.16 6.23
N LYS A 41 -5.73 15.09 6.96
CA LYS A 41 -4.72 14.09 7.31
C LYS A 41 -4.31 13.29 6.07
N CYS A 42 -3.04 12.84 6.05
CA CYS A 42 -2.54 12.03 4.93
C CYS A 42 -3.31 10.72 4.83
N CYS A 43 -3.23 10.18 3.82
CA CYS A 43 -2.80 9.01 3.10
C CYS A 43 -3.83 8.61 2.06
N PHE A 44 -4.94 9.32 1.97
CA PHE A 44 -5.90 9.11 0.88
C PHE A 44 -6.62 10.39 0.46
N LEU A 45 -5.98 11.53 0.64
CA LEU A 45 -6.47 12.79 0.08
C LEU A 45 -6.46 12.72 -1.45
N PRO A 46 -7.41 13.37 -2.13
CA PRO A 46 -7.48 13.33 -3.60
C PRO A 46 -6.18 13.71 -4.29
N GLU A 47 -5.49 14.74 -3.82
CA GLU A 47 -4.22 15.18 -4.38
C GLU A 47 -3.09 14.18 -4.18
N GLU A 48 -3.11 13.42 -3.08
CA GLU A 48 -2.15 12.35 -2.82
C GLU A 48 -2.35 11.19 -3.78
N ARG A 49 -3.60 10.79 -3.99
CA ARG A 49 -3.94 9.72 -4.94
C ARG A 49 -3.65 10.15 -6.38
N GLU A 50 -3.85 11.42 -6.71
CA GLU A 50 -3.50 11.95 -8.02
C GLU A 50 -2.00 11.87 -8.28
N TRP A 51 -1.18 12.23 -7.28
CA TRP A 51 0.27 12.11 -7.36
C TRP A 51 0.70 10.67 -7.61
N LEU A 52 0.16 9.73 -6.86
CA LEU A 52 0.47 8.30 -7.04
C LEU A 52 0.03 7.82 -8.41
N GLN A 53 -1.14 8.23 -8.88
CA GLN A 53 -1.67 7.83 -10.18
C GLN A 53 -0.75 8.31 -11.32
N ARG A 54 -0.17 9.50 -11.20
CA ARG A 54 0.80 9.98 -12.19
C ARG A 54 2.03 9.08 -12.26
N ILE A 55 2.52 8.61 -11.12
CA ILE A 55 3.64 7.68 -11.08
C ILE A 55 3.24 6.37 -11.74
N MET A 56 2.05 5.87 -11.44
CA MET A 56 1.56 4.61 -12.02
C MET A 56 1.30 4.74 -13.53
N ASP A 57 0.80 5.88 -13.98
CA ASP A 57 0.53 6.14 -15.40
C ASP A 57 1.80 6.14 -16.25
N TRP A 58 2.95 6.44 -15.64
CA TRP A 58 4.24 6.33 -16.34
C TRP A 58 4.53 4.87 -16.76
N GLY A 59 4.00 3.89 -16.05
CA GLY A 59 4.16 2.49 -16.39
C GLY A 59 4.45 1.58 -15.20
N LEU A 60 4.06 2.00 -14.00
CA LEU A 60 4.25 1.21 -12.77
C LEU A 60 2.90 0.70 -12.28
N GLY A 61 2.83 -0.56 -11.90
CA GLY A 61 1.63 -1.18 -11.34
C GLY A 61 1.83 -1.59 -9.89
N ASP A 62 0.76 -1.56 -9.11
CA ASP A 62 0.73 -2.00 -7.72
C ASP A 62 0.72 -3.52 -7.68
N THR A 63 1.83 -4.13 -7.24
CA THR A 63 1.98 -5.60 -7.25
C THR A 63 0.93 -6.30 -6.38
N PHE A 64 0.65 -5.75 -5.19
CA PHE A 64 -0.34 -6.34 -4.29
C PHE A 64 -1.73 -6.33 -4.94
N ARG A 65 -2.15 -5.18 -5.45
CA ARG A 65 -3.49 -5.04 -6.03
C ARG A 65 -3.65 -5.79 -7.36
N ALA A 66 -2.57 -5.89 -8.14
CA ALA A 66 -2.58 -6.67 -9.37
C ALA A 66 -2.88 -8.14 -9.12
N GLN A 67 -2.37 -8.70 -8.00
CA GLN A 67 -2.57 -10.10 -7.66
C GLN A 67 -3.81 -10.34 -6.79
N LYS A 68 -4.19 -9.35 -5.97
CA LYS A 68 -5.30 -9.44 -5.02
C LYS A 68 -6.29 -8.28 -5.21
N PRO A 69 -7.02 -8.26 -6.34
CA PRO A 69 -7.84 -7.09 -6.68
C PRO A 69 -9.02 -6.84 -5.76
N GLU A 70 -9.49 -7.85 -5.02
CA GLU A 70 -10.68 -7.74 -4.18
C GLU A 70 -10.40 -7.77 -2.68
N VAL A 71 -9.15 -7.90 -2.28
CA VAL A 71 -8.80 -7.96 -0.86
C VAL A 71 -8.93 -6.57 -0.22
N ASP A 72 -9.66 -6.48 0.90
CA ASP A 72 -9.92 -5.23 1.60
C ASP A 72 -9.62 -5.30 3.11
N ASP A 73 -8.97 -6.36 3.56
CA ASP A 73 -8.72 -6.62 4.99
C ASP A 73 -7.23 -6.83 5.33
N LEU A 74 -6.33 -6.47 4.43
CA LEU A 74 -4.89 -6.54 4.68
C LEU A 74 -4.27 -5.14 4.57
N PHE A 75 -3.54 -4.75 5.61
CA PHE A 75 -2.99 -3.41 5.74
C PHE A 75 -1.52 -3.48 6.14
N SER A 76 -0.76 -2.43 5.79
CA SER A 76 0.66 -2.35 6.10
C SER A 76 0.98 -1.44 7.28
N TRP A 77 0.02 -0.65 7.74
CA TRP A 77 0.20 0.28 8.85
C TRP A 77 -0.98 0.23 9.80
N PHE A 78 -0.68 0.27 11.10
CA PHE A 78 -1.69 0.27 12.16
C PHE A 78 -1.28 1.27 13.24
N ASP A 79 -2.21 2.14 13.63
CA ASP A 79 -1.96 3.13 14.66
C ASP A 79 -1.75 2.44 16.03
N TYR A 80 -0.69 2.82 16.73
CA TYR A 80 -0.40 2.32 18.08
C TYR A 80 -1.45 2.75 19.08
N ARG A 81 -1.87 4.02 19.04
CA ARG A 81 -2.77 4.60 20.03
C ARG A 81 -4.14 3.95 20.04
N SER A 82 -4.68 3.72 18.86
CA SER A 82 -5.99 3.08 18.71
C SER A 82 -5.91 1.56 18.75
N LYS A 83 -4.70 1.00 18.82
CA LYS A 83 -4.45 -0.45 18.82
C LYS A 83 -5.10 -1.14 17.62
N GLY A 84 -4.94 -0.54 16.43
CA GLY A 84 -5.60 -1.00 15.21
C GLY A 84 -5.30 -2.45 14.86
N PHE A 85 -4.06 -2.93 15.12
CA PHE A 85 -3.66 -4.30 14.81
C PHE A 85 -4.38 -5.32 15.71
N GLU A 86 -4.64 -4.97 16.97
CA GLU A 86 -5.29 -5.84 17.94
C GLU A 86 -6.82 -5.86 17.85
N ARG A 87 -7.40 -4.96 17.06
CA ARG A 87 -8.85 -4.90 16.87
C ARG A 87 -9.36 -6.02 15.99
N GLU A 88 -10.63 -6.37 16.17
CA GLU A 88 -11.32 -7.36 15.34
C GLU A 88 -12.63 -6.72 14.82
N PRO A 89 -12.73 -6.42 13.51
CA PRO A 89 -11.66 -6.55 12.51
C PRO A 89 -10.52 -5.55 12.71
N LYS A 90 -9.33 -5.88 12.20
CA LYS A 90 -8.18 -4.98 12.28
C LYS A 90 -8.47 -3.65 11.57
N ARG A 91 -7.91 -2.56 12.11
CA ARG A 91 -8.10 -1.23 11.54
C ARG A 91 -6.76 -0.61 11.17
N GLY A 92 -6.51 -0.50 9.89
CA GLY A 92 -5.26 0.02 9.36
C GLY A 92 -5.39 0.61 7.96
N LEU A 93 -4.23 0.91 7.38
CA LEU A 93 -4.10 1.43 6.02
C LEU A 93 -3.03 0.64 5.28
N ARG A 94 -3.20 0.45 3.97
CA ARG A 94 -2.15 -0.10 3.12
C ARG A 94 -1.47 1.06 2.40
N ILE A 95 -0.32 1.47 2.92
CA ILE A 95 0.44 2.64 2.43
C ILE A 95 1.89 2.32 2.06
N ASP A 96 2.35 1.12 2.36
CA ASP A 96 3.67 0.63 1.95
C ASP A 96 3.47 -0.20 0.69
N LEU A 97 4.04 0.24 -0.42
CA LEU A 97 3.75 -0.29 -1.75
C LEU A 97 5.01 -0.80 -2.43
N ILE A 98 4.81 -1.81 -3.27
CA ILE A 98 5.82 -2.28 -4.21
C ILE A 98 5.23 -2.11 -5.60
N LEU A 99 5.75 -1.14 -6.34
CA LEU A 99 5.32 -0.83 -7.70
C LEU A 99 6.33 -1.40 -8.69
N ALA A 100 5.84 -2.02 -9.75
CA ALA A 100 6.71 -2.66 -10.74
C ALA A 100 6.26 -2.34 -12.15
N THR A 101 7.21 -2.29 -13.08
CA THR A 101 6.93 -2.16 -14.50
C THR A 101 6.29 -3.43 -15.05
N LYS A 102 5.62 -3.31 -16.19
CA LYS A 102 4.89 -4.42 -16.80
C LYS A 102 5.73 -5.68 -17.03
N PRO A 103 7.00 -5.59 -17.49
CA PRO A 103 7.81 -6.81 -17.61
C PRO A 103 7.95 -7.59 -16.31
N LEU A 104 8.08 -6.91 -15.17
CA LEU A 104 8.13 -7.57 -13.86
C LEU A 104 6.74 -8.02 -13.40
N LEU A 105 5.70 -7.24 -13.65
CA LEU A 105 4.33 -7.66 -13.31
C LEU A 105 3.97 -8.98 -14.01
N ASN A 106 4.43 -9.17 -15.23
CA ASN A 106 4.22 -10.42 -15.97
C ASN A 106 4.94 -11.60 -15.32
N GLN A 107 5.96 -11.36 -14.52
CA GLN A 107 6.72 -12.36 -13.77
C GLN A 107 6.30 -12.48 -12.30
N LEU A 108 5.31 -11.72 -11.88
CA LEU A 108 4.86 -11.71 -10.49
C LEU A 108 4.24 -13.05 -10.12
N GLN A 109 4.76 -13.69 -9.07
CA GLN A 109 4.29 -14.99 -8.59
C GLN A 109 3.47 -14.87 -7.30
N ALA A 110 3.90 -14.01 -6.37
CA ALA A 110 3.25 -13.86 -5.08
C ALA A 110 3.53 -12.50 -4.47
N THR A 111 2.60 -12.01 -3.66
CA THR A 111 2.76 -10.80 -2.85
C THR A 111 2.13 -11.03 -1.49
N GLY A 112 2.50 -10.22 -0.51
CA GLY A 112 1.86 -10.30 0.79
C GLY A 112 2.31 -9.22 1.75
N ILE A 113 1.67 -9.23 2.91
CA ILE A 113 1.95 -8.36 4.04
C ILE A 113 2.20 -9.28 5.23
N ASP A 114 3.34 -9.12 5.90
CA ASP A 114 3.76 -10.05 6.95
C ASP A 114 3.22 -9.63 8.30
N TYR A 115 2.11 -10.23 8.70
CA TYR A 115 1.48 -9.99 9.99
C TYR A 115 2.21 -10.70 11.14
N GLU A 116 2.93 -11.79 10.88
CA GLU A 116 3.68 -12.48 11.92
C GLU A 116 4.73 -11.57 12.54
N ILE A 117 5.51 -10.88 11.71
CA ILE A 117 6.52 -9.92 12.20
C ILE A 117 5.84 -8.77 12.93
N ARG A 118 4.71 -8.24 12.42
CA ARG A 118 3.97 -7.16 13.06
C ARG A 118 3.43 -7.55 14.44
N SER A 119 3.17 -8.84 14.66
CA SER A 119 2.63 -9.36 15.93
C SER A 119 3.69 -9.58 17.00
N LEU A 120 4.96 -9.48 16.67
CA LEU A 120 6.06 -9.68 17.61
C LEU A 120 6.09 -8.58 18.69
N GLU A 121 6.78 -8.86 19.79
CA GLU A 121 6.98 -7.89 20.86
C GLU A 121 7.72 -6.66 20.35
N LYS A 122 7.23 -5.47 20.69
CA LYS A 122 7.79 -4.17 20.26
C LYS A 122 7.90 -4.04 18.74
N PRO A 123 6.83 -4.31 17.99
CA PRO A 123 6.91 -4.19 16.52
C PRO A 123 6.90 -2.73 16.06
N SER A 124 7.31 -2.50 14.81
CA SER A 124 7.01 -1.25 14.11
C SER A 124 5.50 -1.09 13.95
N ASP A 125 5.01 0.13 13.74
CA ASP A 125 3.62 0.37 13.34
C ASP A 125 3.36 -0.02 11.87
N HIS A 126 4.41 -0.30 11.12
CA HIS A 126 4.34 -0.85 9.75
C HIS A 126 4.57 -2.36 9.74
N CYS A 127 3.95 -3.04 8.78
CA CYS A 127 4.21 -4.44 8.47
C CYS A 127 5.19 -4.54 7.30
N PRO A 128 6.09 -5.52 7.28
CA PRO A 128 6.86 -5.81 6.08
C PRO A 128 5.94 -6.17 4.93
N VAL A 129 6.22 -5.64 3.74
CA VAL A 129 5.52 -5.99 2.51
C VAL A 129 6.52 -6.68 1.59
N TRP A 130 6.03 -7.63 0.76
CA TRP A 130 6.91 -8.40 -0.09
C TRP A 130 6.26 -8.76 -1.41
N ALA A 131 7.10 -8.97 -2.42
CA ALA A 131 6.69 -9.46 -3.73
C ALA A 131 7.74 -10.42 -4.26
N GLU A 132 7.29 -11.46 -4.96
CA GLU A 132 8.14 -12.49 -5.53
C GLU A 132 7.93 -12.52 -7.04
N PHE A 133 9.03 -12.41 -7.78
CA PHE A 133 9.06 -12.44 -9.23
C PHE A 133 9.84 -13.67 -9.71
N GLY A 134 9.41 -14.24 -10.83
CA GLY A 134 10.10 -15.42 -11.33
C GLY A 134 10.25 -15.51 -12.84
#